data_9b80b35e301ec60bab241cea304efc70
#
_entry.id   9b80b35e301ec60bab241cea304efc70
#
_cell.length_a   1.000
_cell.length_b   1.000
_cell.length_c   1.000
_cell.angle_alpha   90.00
_cell.angle_beta   90.00
_cell.angle_gamma   90.00
#
_symmetry.space_group_name_H-M   'P 1'
#
loop_
_entity.id
_entity.type
_entity.pdbx_description
1 polymer ?
#
loop_
_entity_poly.entity_id
_entity_poly.type
_entity_poly.pdbx_seq_one_letter_code
_entity_poly.pdbx_strand_id
1 'polypeptide(L)'
;MTLAVSVAKRLGPGFTLDVELVAPPGITMLFGASGSGKTTLLRCIAGLIRPDQGRLAIDDRILFDAKNGIDVPVQDRHVGYVFQQAALFPHMSLRDNIGYGLHRLADDERQARVSTIAESFRISSILDRPPAQVSGGERQRAALARALVTEPSVLLLDEPLSALDQTIQSRIMDDLRRANEARRIPMLYVTHSHREVYTLGHQAVVIDTGRVIARGTPHEVLDRPEQSVLANLAGFENVFDALVIERRERAGTMECRVEGTSTELEVPLNATAVGAQIRIAIRAGDILVGNEEPRGLSARNVLRGRLIELSAHGPTMVAVVDAGARFIVHLTPTGVESLHLQPGDHVWLIVKTYSCRIVVETPWQHS
;
A
#
# COMPACT_ATOMS: atom_id res chain seq x y z
N MET A 1 3.69 -9.93 21.27
CA MET A 1 3.53 -11.08 20.32
C MET A 1 4.17 -10.68 19.00
N THR A 2 4.94 -11.55 18.37
CA THR A 2 5.60 -11.30 17.08
C THR A 2 5.27 -12.43 16.13
N LEU A 3 4.87 -12.13 14.91
CA LEU A 3 4.64 -13.12 13.86
C LEU A 3 5.91 -13.27 13.03
N ALA A 4 6.47 -14.47 12.98
CA ALA A 4 7.58 -14.85 12.11
C ALA A 4 7.05 -15.74 10.97
N VAL A 5 7.36 -15.36 9.75
CA VAL A 5 6.91 -16.02 8.51
C VAL A 5 8.13 -16.32 7.64
N SER A 6 8.29 -17.58 7.28
CA SER A 6 9.24 -18.02 6.24
C SER A 6 8.54 -19.14 5.48
N VAL A 7 7.96 -18.85 4.32
CA VAL A 7 7.14 -19.82 3.58
C VAL A 7 7.35 -19.73 2.08
N ALA A 8 7.37 -20.92 1.46
CA ALA A 8 7.32 -21.04 0.01
C ALA A 8 6.06 -21.81 -0.42
N LYS A 9 5.40 -21.31 -1.49
CA LYS A 9 4.19 -21.91 -2.08
C LYS A 9 4.20 -21.75 -3.60
N ARG A 10 4.14 -22.86 -4.32
CA ARG A 10 3.97 -22.86 -5.76
C ARG A 10 2.47 -22.80 -6.11
N LEU A 11 2.07 -21.83 -6.92
CA LEU A 11 0.67 -21.57 -7.27
C LEU A 11 0.33 -21.87 -8.74
N GLY A 12 1.25 -22.50 -9.47
CA GLY A 12 1.08 -22.89 -10.86
C GLY A 12 2.36 -22.80 -11.67
N PRO A 13 2.31 -23.01 -13.00
CA PRO A 13 3.48 -22.83 -13.84
C PRO A 13 3.90 -21.36 -13.86
N GLY A 14 5.04 -21.04 -13.26
CA GLY A 14 5.65 -19.71 -13.35
C GLY A 14 5.43 -18.77 -12.16
N PHE A 15 4.61 -19.09 -11.15
CA PHE A 15 4.51 -18.25 -9.95
C PHE A 15 4.78 -19.04 -8.66
N THR A 16 5.76 -18.58 -7.90
CA THR A 16 6.10 -19.10 -6.58
C THR A 16 6.12 -17.95 -5.58
N LEU A 17 5.31 -18.06 -4.53
CA LEU A 17 5.43 -17.24 -3.35
C LEU A 17 6.62 -17.76 -2.53
N ASP A 18 7.60 -16.90 -2.25
CA ASP A 18 8.77 -17.21 -1.41
C ASP A 18 9.04 -15.97 -0.55
N VAL A 19 8.52 -15.98 0.67
CA VAL A 19 8.45 -14.81 1.53
C VAL A 19 9.01 -15.10 2.90
N GLU A 20 9.95 -14.25 3.32
CA GLU A 20 10.45 -14.19 4.68
C GLU A 20 10.18 -12.80 5.27
N LEU A 21 9.46 -12.74 6.39
CA LEU A 21 9.19 -11.51 7.11
C LEU A 21 8.96 -11.73 8.61
N VAL A 22 9.18 -10.68 9.37
CA VAL A 22 8.84 -10.60 10.80
C VAL A 22 7.91 -9.40 10.99
N ALA A 23 6.74 -9.65 11.56
CA ALA A 23 5.77 -8.61 11.91
C ALA A 23 5.71 -8.47 13.45
N PRO A 24 6.27 -7.38 14.00
CA PRO A 24 6.18 -7.06 15.42
C PRO A 24 4.75 -6.60 15.79
N PRO A 25 4.46 -6.39 17.10
CA PRO A 25 3.25 -5.70 17.51
C PRO A 25 3.11 -4.36 16.79
N GLY A 26 1.94 -4.09 16.25
CA GLY A 26 1.69 -2.93 15.41
C GLY A 26 1.11 -3.33 14.05
N ILE A 27 1.00 -2.37 13.15
CA ILE A 27 0.43 -2.57 11.81
C ILE A 27 1.57 -2.65 10.79
N THR A 28 1.80 -3.85 10.24
CA THR A 28 2.71 -4.09 9.12
C THR A 28 1.91 -4.07 7.83
N MET A 29 2.19 -3.09 6.98
CA MET A 29 1.54 -2.91 5.68
C MET A 29 2.18 -3.83 4.65
N LEU A 30 1.39 -4.69 4.02
CA LEU A 30 1.81 -5.49 2.86
C LEU A 30 1.40 -4.76 1.59
N PHE A 31 2.36 -4.20 0.90
CA PHE A 31 2.18 -3.38 -0.29
C PHE A 31 2.74 -4.08 -1.53
N GLY A 32 2.20 -3.79 -2.72
CA GLY A 32 2.68 -4.40 -3.97
C GLY A 32 1.59 -4.46 -5.04
N ALA A 33 1.96 -4.77 -6.28
CA ALA A 33 1.05 -4.88 -7.41
C ALA A 33 -0.02 -5.96 -7.19
N SER A 34 -1.13 -5.86 -7.93
CA SER A 34 -2.13 -6.93 -7.98
C SER A 34 -1.48 -8.23 -8.48
N GLY A 35 -1.80 -9.36 -7.87
CA GLY A 35 -1.18 -10.65 -8.23
C GLY A 35 0.20 -10.90 -7.62
N SER A 36 0.80 -9.98 -6.88
CA SER A 36 2.14 -10.19 -6.27
C SER A 36 2.21 -11.26 -5.17
N GLY A 37 1.06 -11.81 -4.72
CA GLY A 37 1.01 -12.90 -3.73
C GLY A 37 0.58 -12.50 -2.32
N LYS A 38 0.23 -11.23 -2.05
CA LYS A 38 -0.17 -10.71 -0.72
C LYS A 38 -1.32 -11.49 -0.08
N THR A 39 -2.45 -11.63 -0.79
CA THR A 39 -3.61 -12.42 -0.32
C THR A 39 -3.24 -13.90 -0.09
N THR A 40 -2.39 -14.47 -0.95
CA THR A 40 -1.92 -15.84 -0.78
C THR A 40 -1.09 -15.98 0.50
N LEU A 41 -0.23 -15.04 0.79
CA LEU A 41 0.53 -15.00 2.04
C LEU A 41 -0.40 -14.97 3.26
N LEU A 42 -1.40 -14.07 3.27
CA LEU A 42 -2.39 -14.02 4.36
C LEU A 42 -3.12 -15.36 4.51
N ARG A 43 -3.52 -15.99 3.40
CA ARG A 43 -4.18 -17.31 3.43
C ARG A 43 -3.28 -18.42 3.93
N CYS A 44 -1.98 -18.38 3.64
CA CYS A 44 -0.99 -19.31 4.20
C CYS A 44 -0.89 -19.15 5.73
N ILE A 45 -0.81 -17.91 6.22
CA ILE A 45 -0.75 -17.63 7.66
C ILE A 45 -2.04 -18.08 8.36
N ALA A 46 -3.20 -17.83 7.77
CA ALA A 46 -4.48 -18.27 8.30
C ALA A 46 -4.69 -19.79 8.28
N GLY A 47 -3.90 -20.54 7.48
CA GLY A 47 -4.06 -21.98 7.27
C GLY A 47 -5.10 -22.34 6.21
N LEU A 48 -5.59 -21.37 5.46
CA LEU A 48 -6.52 -21.58 4.34
C LEU A 48 -5.82 -22.14 3.10
N ILE A 49 -4.53 -21.91 2.99
CA ILE A 49 -3.63 -22.49 1.98
C ILE A 49 -2.44 -23.07 2.74
N ARG A 50 -2.14 -24.34 2.48
CA ARG A 50 -0.95 -24.99 3.06
C ARG A 50 0.28 -24.59 2.26
N PRO A 51 1.33 -24.01 2.89
CA PRO A 51 2.63 -23.81 2.26
C PRO A 51 3.28 -25.14 1.85
N ASP A 52 4.13 -25.12 0.83
CA ASP A 52 4.87 -26.32 0.42
C ASP A 52 6.13 -26.51 1.29
N GLN A 53 6.73 -25.39 1.74
CA GLN A 53 7.93 -25.37 2.56
C GLN A 53 7.89 -24.20 3.56
N GLY A 54 8.77 -24.27 4.55
CA GLY A 54 9.03 -23.19 5.48
C GLY A 54 8.41 -23.38 6.85
N ARG A 55 8.30 -22.26 7.59
CA ARG A 55 7.83 -22.23 8.98
C ARG A 55 7.00 -20.95 9.24
N LEU A 56 5.96 -21.10 10.04
CA LEU A 56 5.14 -20.00 10.58
C LEU A 56 5.09 -20.12 12.10
N ALA A 57 5.36 -19.03 12.80
CA ALA A 57 5.28 -19.02 14.27
C ALA A 57 4.77 -17.66 14.79
N ILE A 58 4.06 -17.69 15.91
CA ILE A 58 3.70 -16.52 16.72
C ILE A 58 4.43 -16.67 18.05
N ASP A 59 5.41 -15.81 18.31
CA ASP A 59 6.40 -15.99 19.37
C ASP A 59 6.99 -17.41 19.32
N ASP A 60 6.87 -18.20 20.41
CA ASP A 60 7.35 -19.57 20.48
C ASP A 60 6.37 -20.61 19.91
N ARG A 61 5.14 -20.20 19.57
CA ARG A 61 4.10 -21.11 19.08
C ARG A 61 4.22 -21.33 17.59
N ILE A 62 4.62 -22.54 17.18
CA ILE A 62 4.71 -22.93 15.78
C ILE A 62 3.29 -23.26 15.26
N LEU A 63 2.88 -22.59 14.17
CA LEU A 63 1.62 -22.82 13.47
C LEU A 63 1.79 -23.77 12.28
N PHE A 64 2.94 -23.70 11.62
CA PHE A 64 3.30 -24.54 10.51
C PHE A 64 4.81 -24.78 10.49
N ASP A 65 5.24 -26.00 10.22
CA ASP A 65 6.64 -26.36 9.99
C ASP A 65 6.68 -27.57 9.05
N ALA A 66 7.09 -27.33 7.80
CA ALA A 66 7.12 -28.36 6.78
C ALA A 66 8.12 -29.48 7.11
N LYS A 67 9.27 -29.14 7.76
CA LYS A 67 10.32 -30.12 8.11
C LYS A 67 9.90 -31.05 9.24
N ASN A 68 9.15 -30.52 10.22
CA ASN A 68 8.69 -31.23 11.40
C ASN A 68 7.27 -31.78 11.26
N GLY A 69 6.61 -31.58 10.12
CA GLY A 69 5.25 -32.06 9.87
C GLY A 69 4.16 -31.36 10.69
N ILE A 70 4.43 -30.16 11.22
CA ILE A 70 3.49 -29.39 12.01
C ILE A 70 2.59 -28.59 11.07
N ASP A 71 1.26 -28.73 11.23
CA ASP A 71 0.26 -27.93 10.52
C ASP A 71 -0.97 -27.77 11.42
N VAL A 72 -1.00 -26.66 12.17
CA VAL A 72 -2.09 -26.37 13.11
C VAL A 72 -3.36 -26.07 12.32
N PRO A 73 -4.51 -26.73 12.61
CA PRO A 73 -5.78 -26.46 11.95
C PRO A 73 -6.22 -25.00 12.09
N VAL A 74 -6.94 -24.48 11.08
CA VAL A 74 -7.36 -23.06 11.00
C VAL A 74 -8.01 -22.56 12.31
N GLN A 75 -8.95 -23.32 12.85
CA GLN A 75 -9.71 -22.96 14.06
C GLN A 75 -8.82 -22.86 15.31
N ASP A 76 -7.67 -23.51 15.32
CA ASP A 76 -6.76 -23.56 16.46
C ASP A 76 -5.58 -22.58 16.32
N ARG A 77 -5.48 -21.84 15.20
CA ARG A 77 -4.39 -20.86 14.98
C ARG A 77 -4.55 -19.58 15.78
N HIS A 78 -5.75 -19.27 16.27
CA HIS A 78 -6.07 -18.00 16.94
C HIS A 78 -5.71 -16.77 16.10
N VAL A 79 -6.05 -16.82 14.81
CA VAL A 79 -5.81 -15.74 13.83
C VAL A 79 -7.16 -15.12 13.45
N GLY A 80 -7.27 -13.80 13.58
CA GLY A 80 -8.40 -13.05 13.04
C GLY A 80 -8.17 -12.76 11.55
N TYR A 81 -9.17 -12.97 10.70
CA TYR A 81 -9.09 -12.68 9.27
C TYR A 81 -10.27 -11.79 8.84
N VAL A 82 -9.96 -10.67 8.18
CA VAL A 82 -10.94 -9.80 7.56
C VAL A 82 -10.69 -9.84 6.04
N PHE A 83 -11.67 -10.37 5.32
CA PHE A 83 -11.62 -10.49 3.87
C PHE A 83 -11.93 -9.14 3.19
N GLN A 84 -11.52 -8.98 1.94
CA GLN A 84 -11.80 -7.81 1.11
C GLN A 84 -13.31 -7.49 1.04
N GLN A 85 -14.14 -8.51 0.88
CA GLN A 85 -15.57 -8.40 1.15
C GLN A 85 -15.81 -8.79 2.62
N ALA A 86 -16.61 -8.02 3.35
CA ALA A 86 -16.84 -8.22 4.79
C ALA A 86 -17.21 -9.65 5.19
N ALA A 87 -17.68 -10.49 4.26
CA ALA A 87 -17.99 -11.91 4.39
C ALA A 87 -18.83 -12.24 5.65
N LEU A 88 -19.81 -11.36 5.96
CA LEU A 88 -20.76 -11.59 7.03
C LEU A 88 -21.78 -12.65 6.61
N PHE A 89 -22.25 -13.43 7.56
CA PHE A 89 -23.34 -14.41 7.35
C PHE A 89 -24.66 -13.68 7.10
N PRO A 90 -25.24 -13.76 5.88
CA PRO A 90 -26.37 -12.91 5.50
C PRO A 90 -27.68 -13.22 6.26
N HIS A 91 -27.81 -14.43 6.78
CA HIS A 91 -28.98 -14.93 7.53
C HIS A 91 -28.90 -14.67 9.04
N MET A 92 -27.82 -14.08 9.52
CA MET A 92 -27.60 -13.77 10.94
C MET A 92 -27.65 -12.27 11.18
N SER A 93 -28.06 -11.85 12.39
CA SER A 93 -27.90 -10.48 12.85
C SER A 93 -26.41 -10.08 12.94
N LEU A 94 -26.09 -8.79 13.05
CA LEU A 94 -24.70 -8.36 13.31
C LEU A 94 -24.23 -8.87 14.69
N ARG A 95 -25.09 -8.93 15.67
CA ARG A 95 -24.81 -9.52 17.00
C ARG A 95 -24.34 -10.97 16.87
N ASP A 96 -25.09 -11.79 16.15
CA ASP A 96 -24.75 -13.19 15.95
C ASP A 96 -23.51 -13.38 15.09
N ASN A 97 -23.34 -12.53 14.06
CA ASN A 97 -22.11 -12.50 13.27
C ASN A 97 -20.88 -12.23 14.14
N ILE A 98 -20.92 -11.18 14.98
CA ILE A 98 -19.81 -10.82 15.87
C ILE A 98 -19.57 -11.93 16.89
N GLY A 99 -20.61 -12.43 17.52
CA GLY A 99 -20.53 -13.47 18.54
C GLY A 99 -20.24 -14.89 18.01
N TYR A 100 -20.17 -15.08 16.69
CA TYR A 100 -20.06 -16.42 16.08
C TYR A 100 -18.85 -17.23 16.57
N GLY A 101 -17.69 -16.58 16.71
CA GLY A 101 -16.48 -17.23 17.20
C GLY A 101 -16.45 -17.51 18.71
N LEU A 102 -17.46 -17.05 19.46
CA LEU A 102 -17.53 -17.14 20.92
C LEU A 102 -18.46 -18.25 21.40
N HIS A 103 -18.77 -19.23 20.57
CA HIS A 103 -19.74 -20.32 20.85
C HIS A 103 -19.38 -21.22 22.05
N ARG A 104 -18.12 -21.16 22.52
CA ARG A 104 -17.65 -21.91 23.70
C ARG A 104 -17.83 -21.15 25.01
N LEU A 105 -18.20 -19.87 24.97
CA LEU A 105 -18.43 -19.04 26.16
C LEU A 105 -19.88 -19.15 26.62
N ALA A 106 -20.09 -18.89 27.90
CA ALA A 106 -21.43 -18.68 28.43
C ALA A 106 -22.13 -17.51 27.77
N ASP A 107 -23.46 -17.54 27.67
CA ASP A 107 -24.23 -16.53 26.94
C ASP A 107 -24.02 -15.11 27.48
N ASP A 108 -23.97 -14.95 28.81
CA ASP A 108 -23.76 -13.66 29.45
C ASP A 108 -22.37 -13.08 29.10
N GLU A 109 -21.33 -13.92 29.15
CA GLU A 109 -19.97 -13.50 28.78
C GLU A 109 -19.88 -13.17 27.29
N ARG A 110 -20.50 -13.99 26.43
CA ARG A 110 -20.57 -13.74 24.98
C ARG A 110 -21.25 -12.41 24.69
N GLN A 111 -22.39 -12.13 25.32
CA GLN A 111 -23.11 -10.87 25.13
C GLN A 111 -22.31 -9.67 25.62
N ALA A 112 -21.65 -9.77 26.76
CA ALA A 112 -20.80 -8.71 27.29
C ALA A 112 -19.65 -8.37 26.32
N ARG A 113 -18.93 -9.38 25.81
CA ARG A 113 -17.84 -9.18 24.83
C ARG A 113 -18.33 -8.57 23.52
N VAL A 114 -19.48 -9.05 23.00
CA VAL A 114 -20.10 -8.49 21.79
C VAL A 114 -20.50 -7.04 22.01
N SER A 115 -21.08 -6.69 23.15
CA SER A 115 -21.46 -5.30 23.44
C SER A 115 -20.24 -4.39 23.54
N THR A 116 -19.21 -4.80 24.26
CA THR A 116 -17.96 -4.02 24.40
C THR A 116 -17.27 -3.76 23.06
N ILE A 117 -17.15 -4.78 22.21
CA ILE A 117 -16.51 -4.60 20.90
C ILE A 117 -17.38 -3.75 19.95
N ALA A 118 -18.71 -3.90 20.02
CA ALA A 118 -19.65 -3.11 19.23
C ALA A 118 -19.61 -1.61 19.58
N GLU A 119 -19.44 -1.26 20.86
CA GLU A 119 -19.23 0.10 21.31
C GLU A 119 -17.92 0.68 20.73
N SER A 120 -16.83 -0.09 20.79
CA SER A 120 -15.53 0.32 20.25
C SER A 120 -15.58 0.66 18.76
N PHE A 121 -16.41 -0.08 18.00
CA PHE A 121 -16.64 0.13 16.57
C PHE A 121 -17.89 0.97 16.25
N ARG A 122 -18.58 1.51 17.26
CA ARG A 122 -19.75 2.40 17.10
C ARG A 122 -20.89 1.79 16.29
N ILE A 123 -21.20 0.52 16.53
CA ILE A 123 -22.26 -0.24 15.86
C ILE A 123 -23.31 -0.80 16.84
N SER A 124 -23.31 -0.38 18.11
CA SER A 124 -24.20 -0.88 19.14
C SER A 124 -25.69 -0.74 18.78
N SER A 125 -26.07 0.38 18.12
CA SER A 125 -27.46 0.67 17.75
C SER A 125 -28.02 -0.16 16.60
N ILE A 126 -27.16 -0.96 15.93
CA ILE A 126 -27.55 -1.74 14.74
C ILE A 126 -27.30 -3.23 14.89
N LEU A 127 -26.93 -3.68 16.09
CA LEU A 127 -26.54 -5.08 16.35
C LEU A 127 -27.60 -6.10 15.93
N ASP A 128 -28.87 -5.76 16.06
CA ASP A 128 -29.99 -6.69 15.80
C ASP A 128 -30.43 -6.69 14.33
N ARG A 129 -29.76 -5.87 13.47
CA ARG A 129 -30.04 -5.82 12.04
C ARG A 129 -29.21 -6.89 11.29
N PRO A 130 -29.78 -7.48 10.21
CA PRO A 130 -29.01 -8.32 9.31
C PRO A 130 -28.08 -7.48 8.42
N PRO A 131 -27.00 -8.05 7.83
CA PRO A 131 -26.05 -7.34 6.97
C PRO A 131 -26.67 -6.60 5.77
N ALA A 132 -27.80 -7.07 5.25
CA ALA A 132 -28.49 -6.45 4.13
C ALA A 132 -29.14 -5.08 4.48
N GLN A 133 -29.36 -4.79 5.77
CA GLN A 133 -30.04 -3.57 6.26
C GLN A 133 -29.07 -2.52 6.79
N VAL A 134 -27.77 -2.69 6.58
CA VAL A 134 -26.74 -1.76 7.04
C VAL A 134 -25.83 -1.32 5.91
N SER A 135 -25.19 -0.16 6.06
CA SER A 135 -24.26 0.42 5.08
C SER A 135 -22.99 -0.42 4.89
N GLY A 136 -22.23 -0.17 3.83
CA GLY A 136 -20.95 -0.82 3.58
C GLY A 136 -19.95 -0.64 4.72
N GLY A 137 -19.84 0.58 5.25
CA GLY A 137 -18.97 0.88 6.38
C GLY A 137 -19.37 0.19 7.68
N GLU A 138 -20.68 0.08 7.94
CA GLU A 138 -21.20 -0.65 9.10
C GLU A 138 -20.94 -2.16 8.98
N ARG A 139 -21.11 -2.73 7.77
CA ARG A 139 -20.72 -4.13 7.51
C ARG A 139 -19.24 -4.36 7.76
N GLN A 140 -18.39 -3.44 7.31
CA GLN A 140 -16.95 -3.55 7.49
C GLN A 140 -16.54 -3.47 8.97
N ARG A 141 -17.15 -2.55 9.75
CA ARG A 141 -16.95 -2.48 11.20
C ARG A 141 -17.41 -3.74 11.92
N ALA A 142 -18.53 -4.31 11.52
CA ALA A 142 -19.00 -5.58 12.07
C ALA A 142 -18.04 -6.75 11.75
N ALA A 143 -17.46 -6.79 10.55
CA ALA A 143 -16.45 -7.79 10.18
C ALA A 143 -15.16 -7.64 11.00
N LEU A 144 -14.70 -6.40 11.24
CA LEU A 144 -13.58 -6.10 12.13
C LEU A 144 -13.87 -6.50 13.57
N ALA A 145 -15.06 -6.15 14.08
CA ALA A 145 -15.51 -6.54 15.42
C ALA A 145 -15.56 -8.08 15.57
N ARG A 146 -16.09 -8.80 14.57
CA ARG A 146 -16.11 -10.27 14.54
C ARG A 146 -14.71 -10.87 14.59
N ALA A 147 -13.77 -10.30 13.88
CA ALA A 147 -12.39 -10.81 13.88
C ALA A 147 -11.65 -10.53 15.20
N LEU A 148 -11.97 -9.41 15.87
CA LEU A 148 -11.28 -8.96 17.08
C LEU A 148 -11.91 -9.45 18.38
N VAL A 149 -13.21 -9.79 18.39
CA VAL A 149 -13.92 -10.24 19.61
C VAL A 149 -13.37 -11.53 20.17
N THR A 150 -12.75 -12.37 19.31
CA THR A 150 -12.10 -13.63 19.70
C THR A 150 -10.72 -13.45 20.31
N GLU A 151 -10.26 -12.20 20.45
CA GLU A 151 -8.93 -11.86 20.97
C GLU A 151 -7.78 -12.61 20.25
N PRO A 152 -7.68 -12.45 18.92
CA PRO A 152 -6.71 -13.19 18.14
C PRO A 152 -5.27 -12.78 18.48
N SER A 153 -4.33 -13.72 18.33
CA SER A 153 -2.90 -13.46 18.47
C SER A 153 -2.31 -12.65 17.32
N VAL A 154 -2.96 -12.68 16.16
CA VAL A 154 -2.61 -11.93 14.93
C VAL A 154 -3.88 -11.55 14.20
N LEU A 155 -3.93 -10.34 13.62
CA LEU A 155 -5.03 -9.90 12.75
C LEU A 155 -4.53 -9.76 11.31
N LEU A 156 -5.22 -10.41 10.39
CA LEU A 156 -4.97 -10.37 8.94
C LEU A 156 -6.08 -9.58 8.25
N LEU A 157 -5.71 -8.55 7.51
CA LEU A 157 -6.61 -7.61 6.86
C LEU A 157 -6.31 -7.58 5.36
N ASP A 158 -7.22 -8.09 4.54
CA ASP A 158 -7.06 -8.20 3.09
C ASP A 158 -7.87 -7.11 2.39
N GLU A 159 -7.24 -5.98 2.04
CA GLU A 159 -7.85 -4.79 1.44
C GLU A 159 -9.16 -4.33 2.12
N PRO A 160 -9.17 -4.16 3.45
CA PRO A 160 -10.43 -4.02 4.20
C PRO A 160 -11.20 -2.73 3.90
N LEU A 161 -10.59 -1.74 3.23
CA LEU A 161 -11.21 -0.43 2.99
C LEU A 161 -11.43 -0.12 1.50
N SER A 162 -11.07 -1.02 0.58
CA SER A 162 -11.04 -0.76 -0.87
C SER A 162 -12.41 -0.37 -1.48
N ALA A 163 -13.52 -0.81 -0.89
CA ALA A 163 -14.88 -0.57 -1.40
C ALA A 163 -15.63 0.58 -0.70
N LEU A 164 -14.93 1.41 0.11
CA LEU A 164 -15.54 2.43 0.94
C LEU A 164 -15.14 3.84 0.50
N ASP A 165 -16.01 4.83 0.72
CA ASP A 165 -15.68 6.24 0.52
C ASP A 165 -14.63 6.75 1.53
N GLN A 166 -13.92 7.83 1.18
CA GLN A 166 -12.81 8.37 1.95
C GLN A 166 -13.19 8.78 3.39
N THR A 167 -14.41 9.25 3.60
CA THR A 167 -14.88 9.68 4.93
C THR A 167 -15.05 8.48 5.85
N ILE A 168 -15.63 7.40 5.33
CA ILE A 168 -15.82 6.14 6.07
C ILE A 168 -14.46 5.47 6.30
N GLN A 169 -13.59 5.43 5.28
CA GLN A 169 -12.22 4.91 5.42
C GLN A 169 -11.48 5.56 6.58
N SER A 170 -11.49 6.91 6.66
CA SER A 170 -10.81 7.65 7.74
C SER A 170 -11.29 7.23 9.12
N ARG A 171 -12.60 7.07 9.30
CA ARG A 171 -13.19 6.65 10.58
C ARG A 171 -12.79 5.22 10.96
N ILE A 172 -12.76 4.30 10.00
CA ILE A 172 -12.35 2.91 10.24
C ILE A 172 -10.85 2.82 10.52
N MET A 173 -10.02 3.62 9.86
CA MET A 173 -8.59 3.72 10.16
C MET A 173 -8.35 4.16 11.60
N ASP A 174 -9.10 5.15 12.11
CA ASP A 174 -9.02 5.58 13.50
C ASP A 174 -9.49 4.49 14.47
N ASP A 175 -10.52 3.73 14.12
CA ASP A 175 -11.01 2.60 14.93
C ASP A 175 -9.95 1.48 14.98
N LEU A 176 -9.29 1.15 13.85
CA LEU A 176 -8.19 0.18 13.78
C LEU A 176 -6.97 0.61 14.58
N ARG A 177 -6.57 1.89 14.49
CA ARG A 177 -5.45 2.42 15.26
C ARG A 177 -5.70 2.25 16.75
N ARG A 178 -6.87 2.68 17.26
CA ARG A 178 -7.25 2.50 18.67
C ARG A 178 -7.28 1.04 19.09
N ALA A 179 -7.83 0.15 18.26
CA ALA A 179 -7.85 -1.28 18.54
C ALA A 179 -6.43 -1.88 18.63
N ASN A 180 -5.50 -1.41 17.77
CA ASN A 180 -4.11 -1.86 17.82
C ASN A 180 -3.37 -1.33 19.05
N GLU A 181 -3.54 -0.06 19.41
CA GLU A 181 -2.94 0.56 20.60
C GLU A 181 -3.38 -0.14 21.88
N ALA A 182 -4.67 -0.51 21.98
CA ALA A 182 -5.22 -1.20 23.13
C ALA A 182 -4.74 -2.66 23.26
N ARG A 183 -4.56 -3.37 22.14
CA ARG A 183 -4.30 -4.82 22.13
C ARG A 183 -2.85 -5.19 21.90
N ARG A 184 -2.09 -4.34 21.22
CA ARG A 184 -0.66 -4.53 20.86
C ARG A 184 -0.37 -5.87 20.20
N ILE A 185 -1.23 -6.29 19.28
CA ILE A 185 -1.05 -7.51 18.47
C ILE A 185 -0.45 -7.17 17.11
N PRO A 186 0.28 -8.10 16.47
CA PRO A 186 0.66 -7.96 15.06
C PRO A 186 -0.58 -7.88 14.18
N MET A 187 -0.63 -6.87 13.31
CA MET A 187 -1.64 -6.76 12.25
C MET A 187 -0.93 -6.74 10.90
N LEU A 188 -1.26 -7.68 10.02
CA LEU A 188 -0.83 -7.67 8.63
C LEU A 188 -1.96 -7.07 7.79
N TYR A 189 -1.67 -5.95 7.14
CA TYR A 189 -2.64 -5.16 6.41
C TYR A 189 -2.27 -5.06 4.93
N VAL A 190 -3.01 -5.73 4.07
CA VAL A 190 -2.85 -5.65 2.61
C VAL A 190 -3.59 -4.43 2.09
N THR A 191 -2.91 -3.59 1.33
CA THR A 191 -3.51 -2.47 0.60
C THR A 191 -2.67 -2.08 -0.61
N HIS A 192 -3.28 -1.33 -1.53
CA HIS A 192 -2.62 -0.60 -2.61
C HIS A 192 -2.71 0.92 -2.42
N SER A 193 -3.31 1.38 -1.31
CA SER A 193 -3.51 2.80 -1.00
C SER A 193 -2.32 3.37 -0.22
N HIS A 194 -1.58 4.30 -0.83
CA HIS A 194 -0.50 5.04 -0.15
C HIS A 194 -0.99 5.75 1.11
N ARG A 195 -2.20 6.35 1.04
CA ARG A 195 -2.80 7.03 2.19
C ARG A 195 -2.94 6.10 3.40
N GLU A 196 -3.41 4.87 3.19
CA GLU A 196 -3.54 3.88 4.26
C GLU A 196 -2.17 3.50 4.84
N VAL A 197 -1.18 3.30 3.95
CA VAL A 197 0.20 2.97 4.36
C VAL A 197 0.79 4.07 5.25
N TYR A 198 0.70 5.34 4.85
CA TYR A 198 1.24 6.45 5.66
C TYR A 198 0.44 6.71 6.93
N THR A 199 -0.89 6.46 6.91
CA THR A 199 -1.75 6.77 8.04
C THR A 199 -1.70 5.72 9.14
N LEU A 200 -1.61 4.42 8.78
CA LEU A 200 -1.71 3.30 9.71
C LEU A 200 -0.40 2.54 9.90
N GLY A 201 0.47 2.52 8.89
CA GLY A 201 1.64 1.65 8.88
C GLY A 201 2.70 2.05 9.88
N HIS A 202 3.09 1.12 10.74
CA HIS A 202 4.30 1.22 11.54
C HIS A 202 5.49 0.68 10.76
N GLN A 203 5.24 -0.34 9.93
CA GLN A 203 6.20 -0.96 9.03
C GLN A 203 5.52 -1.21 7.69
N ALA A 204 6.27 -1.10 6.60
CA ALA A 204 5.86 -1.46 5.25
C ALA A 204 6.77 -2.58 4.72
N VAL A 205 6.15 -3.58 4.10
CA VAL A 205 6.81 -4.67 3.40
C VAL A 205 6.25 -4.70 1.99
N VAL A 206 7.12 -4.57 1.00
CA VAL A 206 6.73 -4.61 -0.41
C VAL A 206 6.97 -5.98 -0.97
N ILE A 207 5.92 -6.54 -1.58
CA ILE A 207 5.97 -7.85 -2.22
C ILE A 207 5.79 -7.65 -3.73
N ASP A 208 6.74 -8.16 -4.49
CA ASP A 208 6.66 -8.23 -5.94
C ASP A 208 6.98 -9.65 -6.41
N THR A 209 6.20 -10.14 -7.40
CA THR A 209 6.37 -11.48 -7.99
C THR A 209 6.64 -12.60 -6.98
N GLY A 210 5.94 -12.54 -5.83
CA GLY A 210 6.02 -13.55 -4.76
C GLY A 210 7.19 -13.41 -3.80
N ARG A 211 7.97 -12.33 -3.85
CA ARG A 211 9.14 -12.09 -3.00
C ARG A 211 9.06 -10.74 -2.29
N VAL A 212 9.68 -10.66 -1.11
CA VAL A 212 9.88 -9.37 -0.44
C VAL A 212 11.03 -8.63 -1.13
N ILE A 213 10.74 -7.44 -1.65
CA ILE A 213 11.73 -6.59 -2.34
C ILE A 213 12.16 -5.39 -1.51
N ALA A 214 11.36 -4.97 -0.52
CA ALA A 214 11.74 -3.92 0.43
C ALA A 214 11.00 -4.08 1.74
N ARG A 215 11.62 -3.59 2.83
CA ARG A 215 11.01 -3.47 4.16
C ARG A 215 11.61 -2.28 4.90
N GLY A 216 10.79 -1.62 5.70
CA GLY A 216 11.20 -0.45 6.51
C GLY A 216 9.97 0.30 7.02
N THR A 217 10.15 1.53 7.47
CA THR A 217 9.03 2.43 7.70
C THR A 217 8.37 2.82 6.37
N PRO A 218 7.08 3.25 6.36
CA PRO A 218 6.43 3.73 5.14
C PRO A 218 7.25 4.77 4.38
N HIS A 219 7.87 5.71 5.09
CA HIS A 219 8.70 6.77 4.50
C HIS A 219 10.00 6.24 3.89
N GLU A 220 10.67 5.29 4.53
CA GLU A 220 11.90 4.69 3.98
C GLU A 220 11.61 3.94 2.68
N VAL A 221 10.50 3.19 2.65
CA VAL A 221 10.15 2.33 1.52
C VAL A 221 9.53 3.11 0.36
N LEU A 222 8.62 4.08 0.63
CA LEU A 222 7.83 4.74 -0.41
C LEU A 222 8.36 6.11 -0.83
N ASP A 223 9.13 6.81 0.04
CA ASP A 223 9.68 8.13 -0.30
C ASP A 223 11.11 8.05 -0.87
N ARG A 224 11.79 6.92 -0.67
CA ARG A 224 13.16 6.68 -1.15
C ARG A 224 13.22 5.32 -1.87
N PRO A 225 12.54 5.17 -3.01
CA PRO A 225 12.54 3.91 -3.72
C PRO A 225 13.94 3.61 -4.27
N GLU A 226 14.58 2.55 -3.78
CA GLU A 226 15.90 2.11 -4.23
C GLU A 226 15.86 1.29 -5.53
N GLN A 227 14.66 0.90 -5.99
CA GLN A 227 14.45 0.08 -7.18
C GLN A 227 13.32 0.66 -8.03
N SER A 228 13.40 0.46 -9.35
CA SER A 228 12.39 0.93 -10.31
C SER A 228 10.99 0.37 -10.07
N VAL A 229 10.92 -0.90 -9.64
CA VAL A 229 9.63 -1.53 -9.25
C VAL A 229 9.02 -0.82 -8.06
N LEU A 230 9.84 -0.43 -7.06
CA LEU A 230 9.39 0.35 -5.90
C LEU A 230 8.94 1.74 -6.31
N ALA A 231 9.63 2.39 -7.24
CA ALA A 231 9.23 3.70 -7.74
C ALA A 231 7.84 3.66 -8.37
N ASN A 232 7.56 2.69 -9.23
CA ASN A 232 6.25 2.51 -9.84
C ASN A 232 5.17 2.22 -8.78
N LEU A 233 5.45 1.34 -7.83
CA LEU A 233 4.53 1.02 -6.73
C LEU A 233 4.32 2.21 -5.78
N ALA A 234 5.34 3.06 -5.60
CA ALA A 234 5.26 4.28 -4.80
C ALA A 234 4.53 5.43 -5.52
N GLY A 235 3.95 5.18 -6.70
CA GLY A 235 3.20 6.17 -7.48
C GLY A 235 4.10 7.20 -8.16
N PHE A 236 5.29 6.77 -8.58
CA PHE A 236 6.12 7.54 -9.50
C PHE A 236 5.83 7.06 -10.92
N GLU A 237 4.91 7.74 -11.60
CA GLU A 237 4.46 7.38 -12.96
C GLU A 237 5.50 7.77 -14.02
N ASN A 238 6.36 8.74 -13.71
CA ASN A 238 7.42 9.21 -14.58
C ASN A 238 8.76 8.68 -14.07
N VAL A 239 9.30 7.67 -14.74
CA VAL A 239 10.60 7.08 -14.42
C VAL A 239 11.48 7.15 -15.66
N PHE A 240 12.63 7.83 -15.54
CA PHE A 240 13.55 8.10 -16.64
C PHE A 240 14.95 7.58 -16.32
N ASP A 241 15.56 6.86 -17.24
CA ASP A 241 17.00 6.65 -17.23
C ASP A 241 17.69 7.92 -17.70
N ALA A 242 18.72 8.38 -17.00
CA ALA A 242 19.38 9.64 -17.24
C ALA A 242 20.88 9.57 -16.96
N LEU A 243 21.63 10.42 -17.63
CA LEU A 243 23.08 10.60 -17.47
C LEU A 243 23.36 11.88 -16.69
N VAL A 244 24.18 11.80 -15.64
CA VAL A 244 24.64 13.00 -14.92
C VAL A 244 25.61 13.79 -15.81
N ILE A 245 25.23 15.02 -16.18
CA ILE A 245 26.04 15.88 -17.07
C ILE A 245 26.81 16.95 -16.32
N GLU A 246 26.28 17.43 -15.18
CA GLU A 246 26.95 18.45 -14.37
C GLU A 246 26.61 18.25 -12.87
N ARG A 247 27.57 18.56 -12.01
CA ARG A 247 27.37 18.65 -10.55
C ARG A 247 27.54 20.10 -10.11
N ARG A 248 26.51 20.67 -9.49
CA ARG A 248 26.47 22.04 -8.99
C ARG A 248 26.54 22.05 -7.47
N GLU A 249 27.75 21.81 -6.93
CA GLU A 249 28.01 21.66 -5.49
C GLU A 249 27.45 22.83 -4.65
N ARG A 250 27.66 24.09 -5.11
CA ARG A 250 27.17 25.30 -4.44
C ARG A 250 25.65 25.43 -4.44
N ALA A 251 24.98 24.88 -5.43
CA ALA A 251 23.54 24.91 -5.58
C ALA A 251 22.87 23.71 -4.85
N GLY A 252 23.64 22.67 -4.49
CA GLY A 252 23.12 21.42 -3.94
C GLY A 252 22.33 20.60 -4.94
N THR A 253 22.67 20.71 -6.25
CA THR A 253 21.92 20.06 -7.33
C THR A 253 22.86 19.41 -8.35
N MET A 254 22.29 18.55 -9.19
CA MET A 254 22.94 17.97 -10.37
C MET A 254 22.03 18.20 -11.59
N GLU A 255 22.64 18.37 -12.76
CA GLU A 255 21.94 18.39 -14.03
C GLU A 255 22.11 17.04 -14.72
N CYS A 256 20.98 16.46 -15.14
CA CYS A 256 20.93 15.13 -15.72
C CYS A 256 20.15 15.17 -17.03
N ARG A 257 20.67 14.50 -18.07
CA ARG A 257 20.00 14.37 -19.36
C ARG A 257 19.30 13.03 -19.45
N VAL A 258 17.99 13.05 -19.74
CA VAL A 258 17.18 11.85 -19.98
C VAL A 258 17.70 11.12 -21.21
N GLU A 259 17.98 9.82 -21.10
CA GLU A 259 18.57 9.02 -22.17
C GLU A 259 17.70 9.02 -23.45
N GLY A 260 18.36 9.12 -24.60
CA GLY A 260 17.70 9.14 -25.90
C GLY A 260 16.94 10.44 -26.22
N THR A 261 17.05 11.47 -25.36
CA THR A 261 16.34 12.74 -25.52
C THR A 261 17.27 13.95 -25.33
N SER A 262 16.74 15.15 -25.61
CA SER A 262 17.38 16.42 -25.24
C SER A 262 16.89 17.00 -23.92
N THR A 263 16.01 16.29 -23.20
CA THR A 263 15.40 16.75 -21.95
C THR A 263 16.42 16.72 -20.82
N GLU A 264 16.63 17.85 -20.18
CA GLU A 264 17.53 18.00 -19.03
C GLU A 264 16.68 18.27 -17.77
N LEU A 265 17.06 17.62 -16.66
CA LEU A 265 16.39 17.75 -15.37
C LEU A 265 17.42 18.08 -14.28
N GLU A 266 17.12 19.14 -13.52
CA GLU A 266 17.85 19.46 -12.30
C GLU A 266 17.30 18.64 -11.13
N VAL A 267 18.15 17.83 -10.51
CA VAL A 267 17.82 16.93 -9.41
C VAL A 267 18.65 17.24 -8.16
N PRO A 268 18.26 16.79 -6.96
CA PRO A 268 19.07 16.99 -5.76
C PRO A 268 20.46 16.37 -5.88
N LEU A 269 21.49 17.07 -5.35
CA LEU A 269 22.86 16.56 -5.33
C LEU A 269 22.97 15.29 -4.49
N ASN A 270 23.66 14.28 -5.00
CA ASN A 270 24.07 13.09 -4.26
C ASN A 270 25.54 12.75 -4.55
N ALA A 271 25.99 11.56 -4.14
CA ALA A 271 27.37 11.10 -4.32
C ALA A 271 27.71 10.64 -5.76
N THR A 272 26.74 10.62 -6.69
CA THR A 272 26.93 10.11 -8.05
C THR A 272 27.87 11.01 -8.86
N ALA A 273 28.81 10.42 -9.59
CA ALA A 273 29.78 11.13 -10.40
C ALA A 273 29.18 11.62 -11.74
N VAL A 274 29.79 12.64 -12.35
CA VAL A 274 29.49 13.05 -13.74
C VAL A 274 29.80 11.88 -14.67
N GLY A 275 28.95 11.66 -15.66
CA GLY A 275 29.03 10.54 -16.61
C GLY A 275 28.43 9.22 -16.10
N ALA A 276 27.95 9.17 -14.85
CA ALA A 276 27.26 8.00 -14.35
C ALA A 276 25.77 8.00 -14.76
N GLN A 277 25.25 6.81 -15.00
CA GLN A 277 23.81 6.59 -15.22
C GLN A 277 23.07 6.59 -13.89
N ILE A 278 21.91 7.25 -13.88
CA ILE A 278 20.98 7.26 -12.76
C ILE A 278 19.56 7.06 -13.30
N ARG A 279 18.65 6.73 -12.40
CA ARG A 279 17.21 6.72 -12.70
C ARG A 279 16.52 7.82 -11.91
N ILE A 280 15.71 8.63 -12.59
CA ILE A 280 14.97 9.76 -12.01
C ILE A 280 13.49 9.38 -11.98
N ALA A 281 12.86 9.50 -10.82
CA ALA A 281 11.44 9.21 -10.63
C ALA A 281 10.70 10.48 -10.18
N ILE A 282 9.56 10.78 -10.82
CA ILE A 282 8.70 11.94 -10.54
C ILE A 282 7.26 11.50 -10.46
N ARG A 283 6.55 11.89 -9.41
CA ARG A 283 5.11 11.61 -9.30
C ARG A 283 4.33 12.51 -10.27
N ALA A 284 3.34 11.95 -10.93
CA ALA A 284 2.48 12.69 -11.86
C ALA A 284 1.75 13.87 -11.18
N GLY A 285 1.41 13.73 -9.91
CA GLY A 285 0.79 14.80 -9.11
C GLY A 285 1.72 15.91 -8.65
N ASP A 286 3.04 15.73 -8.75
CA ASP A 286 4.04 16.75 -8.39
C ASP A 286 4.41 17.66 -9.57
N ILE A 287 3.87 17.39 -10.75
CA ILE A 287 4.09 18.16 -11.97
C ILE A 287 2.95 19.17 -12.14
N LEU A 288 3.28 20.45 -12.14
CA LEU A 288 2.32 21.50 -12.45
C LEU A 288 2.30 21.74 -13.96
N VAL A 289 1.13 22.14 -14.48
CA VAL A 289 0.95 22.52 -15.89
C VAL A 289 0.55 23.99 -15.98
N GLY A 290 1.18 24.69 -16.91
CA GLY A 290 0.79 26.05 -17.29
C GLY A 290 0.59 26.18 -18.80
N ASN A 291 -0.29 27.06 -19.24
CA ASN A 291 -0.50 27.40 -20.65
C ASN A 291 0.43 28.53 -21.14
N GLU A 292 1.09 29.23 -20.20
CA GLU A 292 2.05 30.29 -20.46
C GLU A 292 3.40 30.00 -19.79
N GLU A 293 4.48 30.59 -20.29
CA GLU A 293 5.82 30.48 -19.70
C GLU A 293 5.83 31.06 -18.29
N PRO A 294 6.09 30.21 -17.26
CA PRO A 294 6.06 30.69 -15.89
C PRO A 294 7.26 31.55 -15.56
N ARG A 295 7.07 32.59 -14.75
CA ARG A 295 8.13 33.51 -14.27
C ARG A 295 8.15 33.59 -12.75
N GLY A 296 9.32 33.83 -12.17
CA GLY A 296 9.47 34.09 -10.74
C GLY A 296 9.21 32.85 -9.82
N LEU A 297 9.45 31.65 -10.34
CA LEU A 297 9.27 30.41 -9.60
C LEU A 297 10.56 29.92 -8.92
N SER A 298 10.40 29.22 -7.81
CA SER A 298 11.48 28.44 -7.16
C SER A 298 11.73 27.08 -7.81
N ALA A 299 10.84 26.60 -8.68
CA ALA A 299 11.02 25.39 -9.45
C ALA A 299 12.11 25.63 -10.52
N ARG A 300 13.01 24.66 -10.68
CA ARG A 300 14.12 24.75 -11.64
C ARG A 300 13.86 24.01 -12.94
N ASN A 301 13.04 22.96 -12.89
CA ASN A 301 12.66 22.23 -14.09
C ASN A 301 11.41 22.89 -14.69
N VAL A 302 11.60 23.63 -15.77
CA VAL A 302 10.56 24.27 -16.55
C VAL A 302 10.72 23.81 -17.99
N LEU A 303 9.84 22.91 -18.42
CA LEU A 303 9.93 22.22 -19.70
C LEU A 303 8.76 22.62 -20.59
N ARG A 304 9.05 23.07 -21.81
CA ARG A 304 8.00 23.29 -22.83
C ARG A 304 7.67 21.95 -23.47
N GLY A 305 6.38 21.59 -23.49
CA GLY A 305 5.90 20.34 -24.08
C GLY A 305 4.64 20.52 -24.91
N ARG A 306 4.21 19.44 -25.54
CA ARG A 306 2.95 19.32 -26.26
C ARG A 306 2.05 18.31 -25.57
N LEU A 307 0.82 18.69 -25.26
CA LEU A 307 -0.19 17.80 -24.73
C LEU A 307 -0.61 16.78 -25.79
N ILE A 308 -0.32 15.52 -25.58
CA ILE A 308 -0.59 14.43 -26.53
C ILE A 308 -1.96 13.82 -26.29
N GLU A 309 -2.27 13.54 -25.02
CA GLU A 309 -3.48 12.84 -24.60
C GLU A 309 -4.03 13.44 -23.31
N LEU A 310 -5.35 13.43 -23.17
CA LEU A 310 -6.06 13.83 -21.98
C LEU A 310 -7.22 12.86 -21.75
N SER A 311 -7.21 12.14 -20.64
CA SER A 311 -8.17 11.11 -20.31
C SER A 311 -8.66 11.20 -18.87
N ALA A 312 -9.92 10.83 -18.63
CA ALA A 312 -10.50 10.83 -17.29
C ALA A 312 -10.26 9.47 -16.61
N HIS A 313 -9.69 9.50 -15.38
CA HIS A 313 -9.50 8.32 -14.53
C HIS A 313 -10.16 8.57 -13.16
N GLY A 314 -11.42 8.19 -13.03
CA GLY A 314 -12.21 8.47 -11.83
C GLY A 314 -12.33 9.99 -11.58
N PRO A 315 -11.93 10.50 -10.40
CA PRO A 315 -11.98 11.93 -10.08
C PRO A 315 -10.80 12.74 -10.63
N THR A 316 -9.83 12.08 -11.28
CA THR A 316 -8.57 12.70 -11.76
C THR A 316 -8.53 12.68 -13.28
N MET A 317 -7.99 13.75 -13.88
CA MET A 317 -7.61 13.79 -15.28
C MET A 317 -6.14 13.41 -15.43
N VAL A 318 -5.85 12.53 -16.37
CA VAL A 318 -4.48 12.14 -16.72
C VAL A 318 -4.12 12.77 -18.06
N ALA A 319 -3.07 13.57 -18.05
CA ALA A 319 -2.50 14.21 -19.24
C ALA A 319 -1.17 13.52 -19.58
N VAL A 320 -0.96 13.24 -20.86
CA VAL A 320 0.33 12.80 -21.40
C VAL A 320 0.93 13.97 -22.19
N VAL A 321 2.10 14.43 -21.77
CA VAL A 321 2.81 15.57 -22.39
C VAL A 321 4.16 15.11 -22.93
N ASP A 322 4.45 15.45 -24.17
CA ASP A 322 5.78 15.27 -24.77
C ASP A 322 6.58 16.55 -24.62
N ALA A 323 7.59 16.51 -23.78
CA ALA A 323 8.56 17.60 -23.57
C ALA A 323 9.99 17.13 -23.92
N GLY A 324 10.13 16.37 -25.01
CA GLY A 324 11.35 15.68 -25.42
C GLY A 324 11.43 14.27 -24.78
N ALA A 325 10.86 14.10 -23.59
CA ALA A 325 10.49 12.84 -22.97
C ALA A 325 8.99 12.85 -22.68
N ARG A 326 8.40 11.66 -22.51
CA ARG A 326 6.98 11.51 -22.22
C ARG A 326 6.72 11.65 -20.75
N PHE A 327 5.91 12.66 -20.36
CA PHE A 327 5.50 12.90 -18.97
C PHE A 327 4.01 12.58 -18.79
N ILE A 328 3.70 11.85 -17.72
CA ILE A 328 2.34 11.64 -17.22
C ILE A 328 2.09 12.69 -16.14
N VAL A 329 0.97 13.39 -16.21
CA VAL A 329 0.60 14.45 -15.26
C VAL A 329 -0.81 14.24 -14.75
N HIS A 330 -1.00 14.36 -13.45
CA HIS A 330 -2.32 14.31 -12.84
C HIS A 330 -2.87 15.72 -12.63
N LEU A 331 -4.08 15.94 -13.14
CA LEU A 331 -4.78 17.22 -13.06
C LEU A 331 -6.17 17.02 -12.45
N THR A 332 -6.72 18.09 -11.89
CA THR A 332 -8.14 18.10 -11.54
C THR A 332 -8.99 18.46 -12.78
N PRO A 333 -10.25 18.02 -12.90
CA PRO A 333 -11.14 18.46 -13.97
C PRO A 333 -11.22 19.98 -14.08
N THR A 334 -11.35 20.67 -12.94
CA THR A 334 -11.37 22.13 -12.87
C THR A 334 -10.07 22.77 -13.36
N GLY A 335 -8.91 22.13 -13.10
CA GLY A 335 -7.62 22.59 -13.62
C GLY A 335 -7.55 22.52 -15.15
N VAL A 336 -8.05 21.44 -15.74
CA VAL A 336 -8.14 21.28 -17.21
C VAL A 336 -9.08 22.32 -17.81
N GLU A 337 -10.26 22.54 -17.19
CA GLU A 337 -11.22 23.53 -17.64
C GLU A 337 -10.68 24.97 -17.55
N SER A 338 -10.05 25.33 -16.43
CA SER A 338 -9.52 26.69 -16.21
C SER A 338 -8.37 27.05 -17.15
N LEU A 339 -7.59 26.07 -17.56
CA LEU A 339 -6.49 26.24 -18.53
C LEU A 339 -6.93 26.00 -19.97
N HIS A 340 -8.19 25.60 -20.19
CA HIS A 340 -8.75 25.25 -21.51
C HIS A 340 -7.92 24.21 -22.28
N LEU A 341 -7.36 23.21 -21.57
CA LEU A 341 -6.42 22.26 -22.14
C LEU A 341 -7.08 21.28 -23.14
N GLN A 342 -6.48 21.16 -24.32
CA GLN A 342 -6.87 20.22 -25.35
C GLN A 342 -5.66 19.46 -25.91
N PRO A 343 -5.81 18.20 -26.33
CA PRO A 343 -4.76 17.50 -27.06
C PRO A 343 -4.26 18.31 -28.26
N GLY A 344 -2.94 18.48 -28.35
CA GLY A 344 -2.27 19.31 -29.36
C GLY A 344 -1.75 20.63 -28.84
N ASP A 345 -2.21 21.11 -27.68
CA ASP A 345 -1.78 22.36 -27.09
C ASP A 345 -0.32 22.34 -26.64
N HIS A 346 0.34 23.51 -26.73
CA HIS A 346 1.62 23.74 -26.10
C HIS A 346 1.39 24.07 -24.61
N VAL A 347 2.11 23.38 -23.74
CA VAL A 347 2.04 23.56 -22.30
C VAL A 347 3.44 23.65 -21.70
N TRP A 348 3.51 24.19 -20.49
CA TRP A 348 4.71 24.23 -19.67
C TRP A 348 4.57 23.26 -18.51
N LEU A 349 5.51 22.34 -18.36
CA LEU A 349 5.65 21.47 -17.20
C LEU A 349 6.58 22.12 -16.20
N ILE A 350 6.15 22.21 -14.95
CA ILE A 350 6.92 22.82 -13.88
C ILE A 350 7.11 21.78 -12.78
N VAL A 351 8.38 21.44 -12.52
CA VAL A 351 8.75 20.43 -11.52
C VAL A 351 9.80 20.99 -10.57
N LYS A 352 9.58 20.88 -9.27
CA LYS A 352 10.59 21.25 -8.28
C LYS A 352 11.75 20.26 -8.33
N THR A 353 12.98 20.75 -8.14
CA THR A 353 14.18 19.92 -8.04
C THR A 353 13.99 18.75 -7.03
N TYR A 354 13.42 19.05 -5.86
CA TYR A 354 13.19 18.04 -4.80
C TYR A 354 12.01 17.08 -5.07
N SER A 355 11.19 17.30 -6.09
CA SER A 355 10.20 16.33 -6.59
C SER A 355 10.82 15.27 -7.50
N CYS A 356 12.04 15.51 -8.01
CA CYS A 356 12.83 14.55 -8.76
C CYS A 356 13.58 13.65 -7.77
N ARG A 357 13.20 12.37 -7.69
CA ARG A 357 13.85 11.39 -6.82
C ARG A 357 14.86 10.57 -7.63
N ILE A 358 16.03 10.36 -7.05
CA ILE A 358 17.05 9.50 -7.66
C ILE A 358 16.82 8.08 -7.14
N VAL A 359 16.61 7.15 -8.06
CA VAL A 359 16.48 5.72 -7.79
C VAL A 359 17.83 5.08 -8.05
N VAL A 360 18.43 4.46 -7.04
CA VAL A 360 19.69 3.76 -7.15
C VAL A 360 19.40 2.27 -7.39
N GLU A 361 19.84 1.72 -8.52
CA GLU A 361 19.85 0.27 -8.69
C GLU A 361 21.07 -0.30 -7.97
N THR A 362 20.88 -0.79 -6.74
CA THR A 362 21.87 -1.62 -6.10
C THR A 362 21.73 -3.05 -6.63
N PRO A 363 22.77 -3.65 -7.25
CA PRO A 363 22.73 -5.06 -7.62
C PRO A 363 22.53 -5.89 -6.35
N TRP A 364 21.55 -6.79 -6.36
CA TRP A 364 21.36 -7.76 -5.29
C TRP A 364 22.66 -8.56 -5.09
N GLN A 365 23.37 -8.29 -4.00
CA GLN A 365 24.39 -9.22 -3.52
C GLN A 365 23.66 -10.36 -2.80
N HIS A 366 23.64 -11.51 -3.45
CA HIS A 366 23.30 -12.78 -2.81
C HIS A 366 24.37 -13.05 -1.75
N SER A 367 24.03 -12.92 -0.48
CA SER A 367 24.78 -13.46 0.66
C SER A 367 23.96 -14.57 1.32
#